data_5ab59bda29053c89de29a3c2eeb968ff
#
_entry.id   5ab59bda29053c89de29a3c2eeb968ff
#
_cell.length_a   1.000
_cell.length_b   1.000
_cell.length_c   1.000
_cell.angle_alpha   90.00
_cell.angle_beta   90.00
_cell.angle_gamma   90.00
#
_symmetry.space_group_name_H-M   'P 1'
#
loop_
_entity.id
_entity.type
_entity.pdbx_description
1 polymer ?
#
loop_
_entity_poly.entity_id
_entity_poly.type
_entity_poly.pdbx_seq_one_letter_code
_entity_poly.pdbx_strand_id
1 'polypeptide(L)'
;MPMYGYARVSSLSQSTEVQVSRLKAVGCDVVREEAASGRSRIGRTELETILDFIRPDDTLVVVKLDRLGRSTRDVLNLVHELESKGATLRVLEPEIDTSKPEGRIILTTLSMVAEMEVQFIRERQRAGIEAAKAKGIYKGRKRSIDRDAVCKLHKEGIGATEIARRLGIGRASVYKVLAAPA
;
A
#
# COMPACT_ATOMS: atom_id res chain seq x y z
N MET A 1 20.24 -2.78 26.90
CA MET A 1 19.22 -2.63 25.84
C MET A 1 19.77 -3.29 24.60
N PRO A 2 19.27 -4.45 24.19
CA PRO A 2 19.69 -5.13 22.96
C PRO A 2 19.41 -4.29 21.72
N MET A 3 20.33 -4.34 20.76
CA MET A 3 20.20 -3.65 19.48
C MET A 3 20.13 -4.66 18.34
N TYR A 4 19.03 -4.61 17.59
CA TYR A 4 18.78 -5.49 16.45
C TYR A 4 18.95 -4.71 15.16
N GLY A 5 19.94 -5.12 14.35
CA GLY A 5 20.20 -4.52 13.05
C GLY A 5 19.34 -5.14 11.95
N TYR A 6 18.78 -4.31 11.08
CA TYR A 6 18.11 -4.78 9.87
C TYR A 6 18.76 -4.20 8.61
N ALA A 7 19.21 -5.09 7.72
CA ALA A 7 19.82 -4.74 6.45
C ALA A 7 18.98 -5.30 5.30
N ARG A 8 18.71 -4.47 4.27
CA ARG A 8 17.89 -4.88 3.12
C ARG A 8 18.48 -4.42 1.80
N VAL A 9 18.43 -5.31 0.80
CA VAL A 9 18.72 -5.02 -0.60
C VAL A 9 17.51 -5.33 -1.48
N SER A 10 17.44 -4.72 -2.65
CA SER A 10 16.32 -4.88 -3.59
C SER A 10 16.42 -6.14 -4.44
N SER A 11 17.59 -6.75 -4.53
CA SER A 11 17.85 -7.97 -5.31
C SER A 11 18.94 -8.81 -4.67
N LEU A 12 18.92 -10.11 -4.94
CA LEU A 12 19.94 -11.07 -4.49
C LEU A 12 21.35 -10.80 -5.05
N SER A 13 21.47 -10.02 -6.15
CA SER A 13 22.76 -9.63 -6.73
C SER A 13 23.44 -8.46 -6.02
N GLN A 14 22.76 -7.80 -5.08
CA GLN A 14 23.32 -6.70 -4.29
C GLN A 14 23.78 -7.22 -2.93
N SER A 15 24.94 -6.73 -2.47
CA SER A 15 25.49 -7.09 -1.16
C SER A 15 24.91 -6.23 -0.04
N THR A 16 24.62 -6.85 1.08
CA THR A 16 24.25 -6.19 2.35
C THR A 16 25.48 -5.90 3.21
N GLU A 17 26.67 -6.37 2.84
CA GLU A 17 27.89 -6.32 3.65
C GLU A 17 28.21 -4.96 4.25
N VAL A 18 28.09 -3.90 3.45
CA VAL A 18 28.33 -2.52 3.93
C VAL A 18 27.34 -2.12 5.03
N GLN A 19 26.06 -2.48 4.86
CA GLN A 19 25.05 -2.22 5.87
C GLN A 19 25.33 -3.04 7.13
N VAL A 20 25.61 -4.31 7.00
CA VAL A 20 25.92 -5.24 8.10
C VAL A 20 27.14 -4.76 8.89
N SER A 21 28.23 -4.40 8.19
CA SER A 21 29.45 -3.86 8.83
C SER A 21 29.14 -2.61 9.66
N ARG A 22 28.34 -1.68 9.13
CA ARG A 22 27.94 -0.47 9.84
C ARG A 22 27.05 -0.75 11.05
N LEU A 23 26.09 -1.68 10.92
CA LEU A 23 25.23 -2.07 12.02
C LEU A 23 26.02 -2.75 13.15
N LYS A 24 26.97 -3.62 12.81
CA LYS A 24 27.87 -4.23 13.79
C LYS A 24 28.77 -3.19 14.46
N ALA A 25 29.28 -2.21 13.72
CA ALA A 25 30.14 -1.16 14.24
C ALA A 25 29.45 -0.26 15.29
N VAL A 26 28.13 -0.11 15.22
CA VAL A 26 27.33 0.62 16.23
C VAL A 26 26.85 -0.26 17.39
N GLY A 27 27.24 -1.54 17.41
CA GLY A 27 26.99 -2.46 18.51
C GLY A 27 25.70 -3.27 18.39
N CYS A 28 25.18 -3.53 17.19
CA CYS A 28 24.04 -4.44 17.04
C CYS A 28 24.43 -5.87 17.45
N ASP A 29 23.69 -6.44 18.39
CA ASP A 29 23.89 -7.80 18.90
C ASP A 29 23.56 -8.85 17.84
N VAL A 30 22.51 -8.62 17.09
CA VAL A 30 22.03 -9.46 15.98
C VAL A 30 21.74 -8.58 14.79
N VAL A 31 22.20 -9.01 13.60
CA VAL A 31 21.84 -8.35 12.32
C VAL A 31 21.12 -9.35 11.44
N ARG A 32 19.91 -8.98 11.01
CA ARG A 32 19.10 -9.74 10.06
C ARG A 32 19.19 -9.12 8.68
N GLU A 33 19.39 -9.97 7.69
CA GLU A 33 19.63 -9.57 6.31
C GLU A 33 18.50 -10.07 5.41
N GLU A 34 18.00 -9.21 4.54
CA GLU A 34 16.89 -9.54 3.67
C GLU A 34 17.11 -9.07 2.24
N ALA A 35 16.85 -9.95 1.29
CA ALA A 35 16.79 -9.63 -0.13
C ALA A 35 15.31 -9.57 -0.56
N ALA A 36 14.68 -8.40 -0.43
CA ALA A 36 13.28 -8.21 -0.77
C ALA A 36 13.04 -6.86 -1.45
N SER A 37 12.15 -6.87 -2.45
CA SER A 37 11.77 -5.62 -3.11
C SER A 37 11.05 -4.70 -2.12
N GLY A 38 11.36 -3.40 -2.16
CA GLY A 38 10.70 -2.40 -1.31
C GLY A 38 9.20 -2.21 -1.59
N ARG A 39 8.60 -2.93 -2.56
CA ARG A 39 7.22 -2.70 -3.01
C ARG A 39 6.13 -3.31 -2.13
N SER A 40 6.43 -4.30 -1.30
CA SER A 40 5.47 -4.95 -0.42
C SER A 40 6.11 -5.31 0.90
N ARG A 41 5.32 -5.33 1.99
CA ARG A 41 5.71 -5.94 3.26
C ARG A 41 5.70 -7.48 3.16
N ILE A 42 4.95 -8.03 2.21
CA ILE A 42 4.92 -9.46 1.92
C ILE A 42 6.32 -9.88 1.43
N GLY A 43 6.91 -10.85 2.10
CA GLY A 43 8.27 -11.35 1.82
C GLY A 43 9.38 -10.65 2.60
N ARG A 44 9.05 -9.89 3.66
CA ARG A 44 10.02 -9.33 4.61
C ARG A 44 10.05 -10.15 5.89
N THR A 45 10.32 -11.44 5.74
CA THR A 45 10.28 -12.41 6.83
C THR A 45 11.27 -12.10 7.94
N GLU A 46 12.44 -11.55 7.60
CA GLU A 46 13.45 -11.18 8.59
C GLU A 46 13.04 -9.97 9.41
N LEU A 47 12.40 -8.96 8.78
CA LEU A 47 11.84 -7.82 9.52
C LEU A 47 10.69 -8.25 10.43
N GLU A 48 9.77 -9.07 9.92
CA GLU A 48 8.66 -9.61 10.70
C GLU A 48 9.18 -10.43 11.88
N THR A 49 10.19 -11.27 11.66
CA THR A 49 10.84 -12.02 12.73
C THR A 49 11.39 -11.09 13.83
N ILE A 50 12.08 -9.98 13.46
CA ILE A 50 12.55 -9.02 14.48
C ILE A 50 11.36 -8.43 15.24
N LEU A 51 10.31 -8.01 14.52
CA LEU A 51 9.12 -7.42 15.15
C LEU A 51 8.43 -8.39 16.12
N ASP A 52 8.42 -9.69 15.82
CA ASP A 52 7.78 -10.70 16.67
C ASP A 52 8.49 -10.93 18.01
N PHE A 53 9.83 -10.84 18.03
CA PHE A 53 10.57 -11.08 19.26
C PHE A 53 11.06 -9.82 19.97
N ILE A 54 10.99 -8.63 19.37
CA ILE A 54 11.40 -7.37 19.97
C ILE A 54 10.60 -7.07 21.23
N ARG A 55 11.30 -6.64 22.29
CA ARG A 55 10.75 -6.40 23.62
C ARG A 55 10.82 -4.93 23.99
N PRO A 56 10.15 -4.51 25.07
CA PRO A 56 10.32 -3.18 25.63
C PRO A 56 11.81 -2.88 25.89
N ASP A 57 12.21 -1.64 25.63
CA ASP A 57 13.58 -1.13 25.75
C ASP A 57 14.58 -1.66 24.71
N ASP A 58 14.17 -2.53 23.79
CA ASP A 58 14.99 -2.93 22.65
C ASP A 58 15.03 -1.84 21.58
N THR A 59 16.08 -1.86 20.76
CA THR A 59 16.25 -0.88 19.66
C THR A 59 16.39 -1.60 18.33
N LEU A 60 15.52 -1.27 17.38
CA LEU A 60 15.69 -1.62 15.97
C LEU A 60 16.64 -0.60 15.31
N VAL A 61 17.71 -1.06 14.68
CA VAL A 61 18.71 -0.19 14.03
C VAL A 61 18.71 -0.45 12.53
N VAL A 62 18.64 0.63 11.73
CA VAL A 62 18.77 0.59 10.27
C VAL A 62 19.76 1.63 9.78
N VAL A 63 20.39 1.39 8.66
CA VAL A 63 21.33 2.37 8.09
C VAL A 63 20.57 3.57 7.54
N LYS A 64 19.45 3.33 6.82
CA LYS A 64 18.61 4.40 6.21
C LYS A 64 17.14 4.02 6.32
N LEU A 65 16.25 5.02 6.35
CA LEU A 65 14.80 4.82 6.40
C LEU A 65 14.24 4.04 5.19
N ASP A 66 14.82 4.20 3.99
CA ASP A 66 14.42 3.50 2.79
C ASP A 66 14.70 1.98 2.84
N ARG A 67 15.53 1.54 3.78
CA ARG A 67 15.74 0.12 4.07
C ARG A 67 14.57 -0.45 4.86
N LEU A 68 13.97 0.35 5.73
CA LEU A 68 12.89 -0.07 6.62
C LEU A 68 11.53 -0.12 5.90
N GLY A 69 11.20 0.86 5.08
CA GLY A 69 9.92 0.96 4.37
C GLY A 69 10.05 1.51 2.95
N ARG A 70 8.99 1.35 2.17
CA ARG A 70 8.88 1.84 0.79
C ARG A 70 8.26 3.23 0.67
N SER A 71 7.60 3.67 1.69
CA SER A 71 6.95 4.97 1.79
C SER A 71 7.06 5.48 3.21
N THR A 72 6.95 6.78 3.37
CA THR A 72 6.96 7.41 4.70
C THR A 72 5.87 6.81 5.59
N ARG A 73 4.68 6.54 5.05
CA ARG A 73 3.58 5.89 5.79
C ARG A 73 3.95 4.49 6.30
N ASP A 74 4.62 3.67 5.48
CA ASP A 74 5.05 2.33 5.86
C ASP A 74 6.04 2.38 7.03
N VAL A 75 7.00 3.31 6.96
CA VAL A 75 7.97 3.58 8.05
C VAL A 75 7.27 4.03 9.32
N LEU A 76 6.29 4.95 9.21
CA LEU A 76 5.56 5.47 10.36
C LEU A 76 4.70 4.42 11.06
N ASN A 77 4.04 3.56 10.27
CA ASN A 77 3.29 2.42 10.82
C ASN A 77 4.21 1.48 11.60
N LEU A 78 5.41 1.25 11.06
CA LEU A 78 6.44 0.43 11.71
C LEU A 78 6.95 1.07 13.01
N VAL A 79 7.19 2.38 13.01
CA VAL A 79 7.58 3.12 14.21
C VAL A 79 6.49 3.04 15.27
N HIS A 80 5.24 3.23 14.88
CA HIS A 80 4.10 3.11 15.81
C HIS A 80 3.97 1.68 16.38
N GLU A 81 4.23 0.66 15.55
CA GLU A 81 4.26 -0.73 16.01
C GLU A 81 5.39 -0.96 17.03
N LEU A 82 6.60 -0.42 16.80
CA LEU A 82 7.71 -0.49 17.75
C LEU A 82 7.37 0.23 19.06
N GLU A 83 6.83 1.44 18.98
CA GLU A 83 6.41 2.22 20.15
C GLU A 83 5.33 1.49 20.98
N SER A 84 4.37 0.84 20.31
CA SER A 84 3.33 0.05 20.98
C SER A 84 3.90 -1.15 21.76
N LYS A 85 5.05 -1.64 21.32
CA LYS A 85 5.81 -2.71 21.99
C LYS A 85 6.82 -2.18 23.03
N GLY A 86 6.91 -0.85 23.20
CA GLY A 86 7.88 -0.19 24.06
C GLY A 86 9.31 -0.19 23.51
N ALA A 87 9.49 -0.51 22.22
CA ALA A 87 10.77 -0.52 21.53
C ALA A 87 11.04 0.78 20.79
N THR A 88 12.29 1.01 20.40
CA THR A 88 12.71 2.24 19.71
C THR A 88 13.32 1.97 18.36
N LEU A 89 13.34 2.99 17.49
CA LEU A 89 14.01 2.97 16.19
C LEU A 89 15.23 3.87 16.22
N ARG A 90 16.36 3.39 15.74
CA ARG A 90 17.55 4.19 15.46
C ARG A 90 17.94 4.07 13.98
N VAL A 91 18.06 5.21 13.31
CA VAL A 91 18.52 5.32 11.92
C VAL A 91 19.89 5.96 11.95
N LEU A 92 20.83 5.45 11.15
CA LEU A 92 22.21 5.95 11.13
C LEU A 92 22.40 7.11 10.15
N GLU A 93 21.60 7.16 9.05
CA GLU A 93 21.69 8.18 8.01
C GLU A 93 20.30 8.58 7.48
N PRO A 94 19.84 9.82 7.73
CA PRO A 94 20.34 10.77 8.75
C PRO A 94 20.20 10.16 10.16
N GLU A 95 20.97 10.66 11.12
CA GLU A 95 20.86 10.13 12.49
C GLU A 95 19.50 10.53 13.09
N ILE A 96 18.67 9.53 13.35
CA ILE A 96 17.35 9.67 13.98
C ILE A 96 17.25 8.60 15.07
N ASP A 97 16.89 9.01 16.27
CA ASP A 97 16.75 8.12 17.41
C ASP A 97 15.43 8.45 18.11
N THR A 98 14.46 7.51 18.04
CA THR A 98 13.12 7.72 18.61
C THR A 98 13.07 7.60 20.13
N SER A 99 14.15 7.16 20.75
CA SER A 99 14.29 7.24 22.21
C SER A 99 14.41 8.70 22.69
N LYS A 100 14.83 9.60 21.80
CA LYS A 100 15.06 11.01 22.07
C LYS A 100 13.91 11.87 21.53
N PRO A 101 13.55 12.98 22.21
CA PRO A 101 12.50 13.88 21.76
C PRO A 101 12.73 14.42 20.32
N GLU A 102 13.97 14.73 19.96
CA GLU A 102 14.34 15.27 18.64
C GLU A 102 14.01 14.29 17.52
N GLY A 103 14.29 12.99 17.71
CA GLY A 103 13.97 11.95 16.74
C GLY A 103 12.48 11.78 16.53
N ARG A 104 11.68 11.91 17.60
CA ARG A 104 10.21 11.89 17.51
C ARG A 104 9.66 13.09 16.75
N ILE A 105 10.21 14.27 16.97
CA ILE A 105 9.82 15.49 16.24
C ILE A 105 10.10 15.33 14.75
N ILE A 106 11.26 14.80 14.36
CA ILE A 106 11.60 14.55 12.95
C ILE A 106 10.59 13.59 12.32
N LEU A 107 10.28 12.48 12.99
CA LEU A 107 9.30 11.53 12.47
C LEU A 107 7.89 12.11 12.37
N THR A 108 7.46 12.89 13.35
CA THR A 108 6.18 13.60 13.31
C THR A 108 6.11 14.57 12.13
N THR A 109 7.18 15.31 11.89
CA THR A 109 7.26 16.22 10.74
C THR A 109 7.18 15.46 9.42
N LEU A 110 7.90 14.35 9.28
CA LEU A 110 7.81 13.48 8.11
C LEU A 110 6.40 12.91 7.90
N SER A 111 5.69 12.60 8.98
CA SER A 111 4.28 12.16 8.94
C SER A 111 3.39 13.23 8.34
N MET A 112 3.51 14.46 8.83
CA MET A 112 2.72 15.59 8.32
C MET A 112 2.98 15.84 6.83
N VAL A 113 4.24 15.80 6.40
CA VAL A 113 4.60 15.97 4.97
C VAL A 113 3.99 14.85 4.13
N ALA A 114 4.06 13.59 4.57
CA ALA A 114 3.47 12.47 3.86
C ALA A 114 1.95 12.55 3.73
N GLU A 115 1.26 13.03 4.77
CA GLU A 115 -0.18 13.28 4.74
C GLU A 115 -0.54 14.40 3.75
N MET A 116 0.22 15.49 3.76
CA MET A 116 0.02 16.60 2.81
C MET A 116 0.20 16.13 1.36
N GLU A 117 1.22 15.33 1.06
CA GLU A 117 1.41 14.75 -0.29
C GLU A 117 0.20 13.93 -0.76
N VAL A 118 -0.36 13.10 0.13
CA VAL A 118 -1.56 12.31 -0.17
C VAL A 118 -2.77 13.22 -0.42
N GLN A 119 -2.94 14.29 0.35
CA GLN A 119 -4.00 15.27 0.14
C GLN A 119 -3.86 15.96 -1.23
N PHE A 120 -2.69 16.46 -1.58
CA PHE A 120 -2.45 17.07 -2.89
C PHE A 120 -2.70 16.12 -4.08
N ILE A 121 -2.36 14.84 -3.93
CA ILE A 121 -2.66 13.83 -4.95
C ILE A 121 -4.18 13.65 -5.10
N ARG A 122 -4.91 13.54 -3.99
CA ARG A 122 -6.38 13.39 -3.99
C ARG A 122 -7.08 14.60 -4.60
N GLU A 123 -6.64 15.81 -4.27
CA GLU A 123 -7.18 17.05 -4.82
C GLU A 123 -6.99 17.13 -6.33
N ARG A 124 -5.78 16.83 -6.82
CA ARG A 124 -5.49 16.77 -8.26
C ARG A 124 -6.32 15.71 -8.98
N GLN A 125 -6.48 14.52 -8.39
CA GLN A 125 -7.32 13.49 -8.94
C GLN A 125 -8.79 13.92 -9.02
N ARG A 126 -9.31 14.55 -7.95
CA ARG A 126 -10.69 15.05 -7.88
C ARG A 126 -10.94 16.10 -8.96
N ALA A 127 -10.07 17.09 -9.06
CA ALA A 127 -10.14 18.10 -10.10
C ALA A 127 -10.10 17.49 -11.52
N GLY A 128 -9.21 16.50 -11.76
CA GLY A 128 -9.13 15.78 -13.02
C GLY A 128 -10.40 14.99 -13.36
N ILE A 129 -11.01 14.33 -12.38
CA ILE A 129 -12.28 13.60 -12.54
C ILE A 129 -13.42 14.57 -12.85
N GLU A 130 -13.52 15.71 -12.16
CA GLU A 130 -14.52 16.73 -12.39
C GLU A 130 -14.39 17.35 -13.79
N ALA A 131 -13.18 17.68 -14.21
CA ALA A 131 -12.91 18.16 -15.55
C ALA A 131 -13.27 17.11 -16.64
N ALA A 132 -12.98 15.84 -16.41
CA ALA A 132 -13.34 14.75 -17.32
C ALA A 132 -14.87 14.53 -17.39
N LYS A 133 -15.57 14.65 -16.27
CA LYS A 133 -17.04 14.61 -16.22
C LYS A 133 -17.66 15.78 -16.99
N ALA A 134 -17.15 17.00 -16.78
CA ALA A 134 -17.62 18.19 -17.50
C ALA A 134 -17.42 18.08 -19.02
N LYS A 135 -16.34 17.42 -19.47
CA LYS A 135 -16.07 17.14 -20.88
C LYS A 135 -16.81 15.91 -21.44
N GLY A 136 -17.66 15.24 -20.62
CA GLY A 136 -18.39 14.04 -21.03
C GLY A 136 -17.51 12.82 -21.35
N ILE A 137 -16.22 12.85 -20.97
CA ILE A 137 -15.26 11.77 -21.25
C ILE A 137 -15.54 10.58 -20.34
N TYR A 138 -16.03 10.81 -19.13
CA TYR A 138 -16.32 9.76 -18.15
C TYR A 138 -17.68 9.11 -18.44
N LYS A 139 -17.66 8.07 -19.27
CA LYS A 139 -18.88 7.35 -19.69
C LYS A 139 -19.27 6.16 -18.79
N GLY A 140 -18.55 5.94 -17.69
CA GLY A 140 -18.77 4.78 -16.83
C GLY A 140 -18.39 3.45 -17.48
N ARG A 141 -18.90 2.34 -16.91
CA ARG A 141 -18.71 1.01 -17.50
C ARG A 141 -19.49 0.88 -18.79
N LYS A 142 -18.85 0.35 -19.85
CA LYS A 142 -19.55 0.01 -21.10
C LYS A 142 -20.74 -0.91 -20.80
N ARG A 143 -21.87 -0.62 -21.40
CA ARG A 143 -23.06 -1.49 -21.29
C ARG A 143 -22.72 -2.83 -21.95
N SER A 144 -22.83 -3.92 -21.20
CA SER A 144 -22.53 -5.28 -21.68
C SER A 144 -23.74 -5.98 -22.26
N ILE A 145 -24.94 -5.40 -22.10
CA ILE A 145 -26.21 -5.97 -22.56
C ILE A 145 -26.67 -5.17 -23.78
N ASP A 146 -26.83 -5.87 -24.88
CA ASP A 146 -27.44 -5.34 -26.09
C ASP A 146 -28.95 -5.15 -25.89
N ARG A 147 -29.36 -3.91 -25.60
CA ARG A 147 -30.76 -3.55 -25.33
C ARG A 147 -31.64 -3.72 -26.57
N ASP A 148 -31.09 -3.41 -27.73
CA ASP A 148 -31.84 -3.46 -29.00
C ASP A 148 -32.17 -4.90 -29.37
N ALA A 149 -31.22 -5.82 -29.17
CA ALA A 149 -31.45 -7.26 -29.33
C ALA A 149 -32.53 -7.79 -28.38
N VAL A 150 -32.51 -7.36 -27.11
CA VAL A 150 -33.55 -7.74 -26.13
C VAL A 150 -34.92 -7.22 -26.55
N CYS A 151 -35.03 -5.94 -26.95
CA CYS A 151 -36.29 -5.33 -27.39
C CYS A 151 -36.83 -5.97 -28.67
N LYS A 152 -35.94 -6.29 -29.62
CA LYS A 152 -36.30 -6.96 -30.87
C LYS A 152 -36.93 -8.32 -30.63
N LEU A 153 -36.25 -9.17 -29.86
CA LEU A 153 -36.73 -10.51 -29.53
C LEU A 153 -38.06 -10.48 -28.74
N HIS A 154 -38.23 -9.46 -27.90
CA HIS A 154 -39.50 -9.30 -27.16
C HIS A 154 -40.63 -8.89 -28.08
N LYS A 155 -40.42 -8.02 -29.06
CA LYS A 155 -41.40 -7.63 -30.09
C LYS A 155 -41.79 -8.81 -30.98
N GLU A 156 -40.91 -9.78 -31.18
CA GLU A 156 -41.16 -11.04 -31.90
C GLU A 156 -41.98 -12.07 -31.05
N GLY A 157 -42.42 -11.66 -29.87
CA GLY A 157 -43.24 -12.50 -28.96
C GLY A 157 -42.47 -13.50 -28.12
N ILE A 158 -41.14 -13.42 -28.07
CA ILE A 158 -40.29 -14.32 -27.33
C ILE A 158 -40.32 -13.96 -25.83
N GLY A 159 -40.57 -14.93 -24.99
CA GLY A 159 -40.65 -14.74 -23.53
C GLY A 159 -39.26 -14.42 -22.89
N ALA A 160 -39.28 -13.69 -21.75
CA ALA A 160 -38.06 -13.22 -21.09
C ALA A 160 -37.05 -14.31 -20.72
N THR A 161 -37.54 -15.53 -20.40
CA THR A 161 -36.67 -16.67 -20.08
C THR A 161 -35.89 -17.15 -21.31
N GLU A 162 -36.53 -17.21 -22.44
CA GLU A 162 -35.91 -17.63 -23.70
C GLU A 162 -34.94 -16.55 -24.24
N ILE A 163 -35.31 -15.26 -24.10
CA ILE A 163 -34.40 -14.11 -24.42
C ILE A 163 -33.12 -14.19 -23.57
N ALA A 164 -33.27 -14.44 -22.27
CA ALA A 164 -32.15 -14.60 -21.35
C ALA A 164 -31.21 -15.72 -21.80
N ARG A 165 -31.76 -16.86 -22.21
CA ARG A 165 -31.01 -18.02 -22.68
C ARG A 165 -30.29 -17.73 -24.00
N ARG A 166 -30.96 -17.13 -24.98
CA ARG A 166 -30.36 -16.80 -26.29
C ARG A 166 -29.24 -15.79 -26.23
N LEU A 167 -29.37 -14.77 -25.36
CA LEU A 167 -28.38 -13.70 -25.24
C LEU A 167 -27.34 -13.93 -24.13
N GLY A 168 -27.41 -15.06 -23.42
CA GLY A 168 -26.46 -15.39 -22.33
C GLY A 168 -26.47 -14.40 -21.17
N ILE A 169 -27.63 -13.78 -20.86
CA ILE A 169 -27.80 -12.77 -19.82
C ILE A 169 -28.77 -13.26 -18.73
N GLY A 170 -28.71 -12.67 -17.56
CA GLY A 170 -29.65 -12.99 -16.48
C GLY A 170 -31.08 -12.55 -16.81
N ARG A 171 -32.11 -13.36 -16.46
CA ARG A 171 -33.53 -13.05 -16.63
C ARG A 171 -33.92 -11.70 -16.00
N ALA A 172 -33.36 -11.38 -14.82
CA ALA A 172 -33.56 -10.07 -14.18
C ALA A 172 -33.08 -8.90 -15.03
N SER A 173 -32.01 -9.10 -15.81
CA SER A 173 -31.47 -8.11 -16.73
C SER A 173 -32.41 -7.85 -17.93
N VAL A 174 -33.07 -8.89 -18.43
CA VAL A 174 -34.08 -8.74 -19.50
C VAL A 174 -35.23 -7.85 -19.01
N TYR A 175 -35.79 -8.13 -17.83
CA TYR A 175 -36.85 -7.27 -17.26
C TYR A 175 -36.39 -5.84 -17.01
N LYS A 176 -35.15 -5.62 -16.53
CA LYS A 176 -34.60 -4.27 -16.36
C LYS A 176 -34.48 -3.51 -17.68
N VAL A 177 -34.15 -4.19 -18.76
CA VAL A 177 -34.09 -3.57 -20.08
C VAL A 177 -35.47 -3.20 -20.58
N LEU A 178 -36.47 -4.10 -20.43
CA LEU A 178 -37.84 -3.86 -20.88
C LEU A 178 -38.60 -2.82 -20.03
N ALA A 179 -38.26 -2.68 -18.75
CA ALA A 179 -38.88 -1.70 -17.86
C ALA A 179 -38.24 -0.29 -17.95
N ALA A 180 -37.09 -0.16 -18.60
CA ALA A 180 -36.43 1.15 -18.73
C ALA A 180 -37.07 1.95 -19.88
N PRO A 181 -37.47 3.21 -19.64
CA PRO A 181 -37.99 4.09 -20.72
C PRO A 181 -36.94 4.21 -21.85
N ALA A 182 -37.43 4.30 -23.09
CA ALA A 182 -36.62 4.45 -24.27
C ALA A 182 -35.81 5.73 -24.31
#